data_60b86dd489dc3a38f533926633fde217
#
_entry.id   60b86dd489dc3a38f533926633fde217
#
_cell.length_a   1.000
_cell.length_b   1.000
_cell.length_c   1.000
_cell.angle_alpha   90.00
_cell.angle_beta   90.00
_cell.angle_gamma   90.00
#
_symmetry.space_group_name_H-M   'P 1'
#
loop_
_entity.id
_entity.type
_entity.pdbx_description
1 polymer ?
#
loop_
_entity_poly.entity_id
_entity_poly.type
_entity_poly.pdbx_seq_one_letter_code
_entity_poly.pdbx_strand_id
1 'polypeptide(L)' 'MKIKILRLVTNHSSWWKKKKYRKESSQELRYLRNLGWKLRKKQKIFCKNDLIETRSFHKYYLFKN' A
#
# COMPACT_ATOMS: atom_id res chain seq x y z
N MET A 1 -1.36 -17.87 -14.22
CA MET A 1 -1.05 -16.54 -13.66
C MET A 1 -1.82 -16.34 -12.38
N LYS A 2 -1.12 -15.94 -11.34
CA LYS A 2 -1.73 -15.61 -10.06
C LYS A 2 -1.88 -14.09 -9.93
N ILE A 3 -2.96 -13.63 -9.34
CA ILE A 3 -3.23 -12.21 -9.13
C ILE A 3 -3.42 -11.98 -7.64
N LYS A 4 -2.80 -10.91 -7.13
CA LYS A 4 -2.93 -10.50 -5.74
C LYS A 4 -3.23 -9.01 -5.69
N ILE A 5 -4.18 -8.64 -4.86
CA ILE A 5 -4.55 -7.24 -4.65
C ILE A 5 -4.21 -6.88 -3.21
N LEU A 6 -3.37 -5.85 -3.05
CA LEU A 6 -2.98 -5.34 -1.74
C LEU A 6 -3.50 -3.93 -1.54
N ARG A 7 -4.01 -3.67 -0.36
CA ARG A 7 -4.40 -2.33 0.06
C ARG A 7 -3.45 -1.91 1.19
N LEU A 8 -2.66 -0.89 0.92
CA LEU A 8 -1.67 -0.39 1.88
C LEU A 8 -1.92 1.07 2.19
N VAL A 9 -1.79 1.43 3.46
CA VAL A 9 -1.86 2.83 3.90
C VAL A 9 -0.53 3.48 3.54
N THR A 10 -0.58 4.51 2.69
CA THR A 10 0.61 5.20 2.22
C THR A 10 0.71 6.64 2.71
N ASN A 11 -0.36 7.17 3.29
CA ASN A 11 -0.37 8.50 3.83
C ASN A 11 -1.26 8.57 5.07
N HIS A 12 -0.92 9.43 6.00
CA HIS A 12 -1.67 9.62 7.24
C HIS A 12 -1.48 11.06 7.71
N SER A 13 -2.49 11.65 8.33
CA SER A 13 -2.41 13.00 8.89
C SER A 13 -1.43 13.11 10.04
N SER A 14 -1.29 12.05 10.83
CA SER A 14 -0.28 11.97 11.88
C SER A 14 1.09 11.68 11.29
N TRP A 15 2.07 12.53 11.60
CA TRP A 15 3.44 12.39 11.13
C TRP A 15 4.07 11.05 11.52
N TRP A 16 3.86 10.61 12.75
CA TRP A 16 4.38 9.34 13.27
C TRP A 16 3.82 8.14 12.53
N LYS A 17 2.51 8.10 12.36
CA LYS A 17 1.81 7.00 11.69
C LYS A 17 2.13 6.96 10.21
N LYS A 18 2.26 8.12 9.57
CA LYS A 18 2.64 8.23 8.16
C LYS A 18 3.98 7.55 7.91
N LYS A 19 4.99 7.87 8.73
CA LYS A 19 6.33 7.29 8.59
C LYS A 19 6.31 5.79 8.79
N LYS A 20 5.59 5.32 9.80
CA LYS A 20 5.43 3.90 10.11
C LYS A 20 4.78 3.14 8.97
N TYR A 21 3.64 3.63 8.47
CA TYR A 21 2.90 2.96 7.41
C TYR A 21 3.66 2.94 6.09
N ARG A 22 4.37 4.00 5.76
CA ARG A 22 5.20 4.03 4.54
C ARG A 22 6.31 3.00 4.60
N LYS A 23 6.94 2.84 5.76
CA LYS A 23 7.98 1.83 5.98
C LYS A 23 7.41 0.42 5.85
N GLU A 24 6.30 0.13 6.50
CA GLU A 24 5.63 -1.18 6.44
C GLU A 24 5.19 -1.51 5.00
N SER A 25 4.60 -0.55 4.30
CA SER A 25 4.18 -0.74 2.91
C SER A 25 5.37 -1.05 2.00
N SER A 26 6.46 -0.33 2.16
CA SER A 26 7.67 -0.55 1.38
C SER A 26 8.26 -1.94 1.63
N GLN A 27 8.30 -2.38 2.89
CA GLN A 27 8.79 -3.69 3.27
C GLN A 27 7.92 -4.82 2.69
N GLU A 28 6.61 -4.67 2.74
CA GLU A 28 5.67 -5.64 2.21
C GLU A 28 5.82 -5.79 0.70
N LEU A 29 5.91 -4.68 -0.02
CA LEU A 29 6.11 -4.71 -1.47
C LEU A 29 7.45 -5.34 -1.85
N ARG A 30 8.49 -5.04 -1.11
CA ARG A 30 9.82 -5.63 -1.33
C ARG A 30 9.80 -7.13 -1.10
N TYR A 31 9.14 -7.58 -0.04
CA TYR A 31 8.99 -8.99 0.27
C TYR A 31 8.29 -9.74 -0.86
N LEU A 32 7.17 -9.20 -1.34
CA LEU A 32 6.43 -9.81 -2.45
C LEU A 32 7.23 -9.82 -3.74
N ARG A 33 7.98 -8.76 -4.00
CA ARG A 33 8.85 -8.68 -5.17
C ARG A 33 9.92 -9.76 -5.13
N ASN A 34 10.47 -10.04 -3.96
CA ASN A 34 11.46 -11.10 -3.78
C ASN A 34 10.86 -12.50 -4.01
N LEU A 35 9.56 -12.66 -3.82
CA LEU A 35 8.84 -13.89 -4.11
C LEU A 35 8.46 -14.04 -5.58
N GLY A 36 8.78 -13.07 -6.42
CA GLY A 36 8.50 -13.11 -7.85
C GLY A 36 7.24 -12.36 -8.27
N TRP A 37 6.60 -11.64 -7.37
CA TRP A 37 5.45 -10.82 -7.70
C TRP A 37 5.88 -9.55 -8.41
N LYS A 38 5.14 -9.17 -9.46
CA LYS A 38 5.39 -7.97 -10.25
C LYS A 38 4.20 -7.03 -10.11
N LEU A 39 4.49 -5.73 -10.06
CA LEU A 39 3.46 -4.71 -9.99
C LEU A 39 2.85 -4.49 -11.38
N ARG A 40 1.55 -4.68 -11.50
CA ARG A 40 0.81 -4.43 -12.72
C ARG A 40 0.18 -3.05 -12.75
N LYS A 41 -0.44 -2.65 -11.64
CA LYS A 41 -1.16 -1.37 -11.54
C LYS A 41 -1.13 -0.87 -10.11
N LYS A 42 -1.01 0.44 -9.97
CA LYS A 42 -1.11 1.14 -8.69
C LYS A 42 -2.26 2.14 -8.79
N GLN A 43 -3.19 2.07 -7.85
CA GLN A 43 -4.33 2.97 -7.83
C GLN A 43 -4.44 3.65 -6.47
N LYS A 44 -4.52 4.98 -6.48
CA LYS A 44 -4.77 5.74 -5.27
C LYS A 44 -6.25 5.67 -4.94
N ILE A 45 -6.55 5.21 -3.73
CA ILE A 45 -7.91 5.16 -3.23
C ILE A 45 -8.14 6.36 -2.33
N PHE A 46 -9.34 6.88 -2.36
CA PHE A 46 -9.77 8.08 -1.67
C PHE A 46 -9.41 8.05 -0.17
N CYS A 47 -9.01 9.21 0.36
CA CYS A 47 -8.74 9.40 1.77
C CYS A 47 -10.02 9.25 2.58
N LYS A 48 -9.98 8.40 3.59
CA LYS A 48 -11.07 8.34 4.56
C LYS A 48 -10.82 9.42 5.59
N ASN A 49 -11.67 10.44 5.63
CA ASN A 49 -11.60 11.50 6.62
C ASN A 49 -12.38 11.10 7.85
N ASP A 50 -11.66 10.74 8.92
CA ASP A 50 -12.22 10.76 10.26
C ASP A 50 -12.02 12.17 10.83
N LEU A 51 -12.83 12.54 11.83
CA LEU A 51 -12.75 13.83 12.50
C LEU A 51 -11.36 14.14 13.05
N ILE A 52 -10.53 13.13 13.26
CA ILE A 52 -9.24 13.24 13.91
C ILE A 52 -8.08 12.85 12.97
N GLU A 53 -8.33 11.95 12.00
CA GLU A 53 -7.27 11.40 11.15
C GLU A 53 -7.68 11.29 9.70
N THR A 54 -6.77 11.63 8.80
CA THR A 54 -6.92 11.45 7.35
C THR A 54 -5.96 10.36 6.89
N ARG A 55 -6.49 9.38 6.16
CA ARG A 55 -5.68 8.28 5.62
C ARG A 55 -5.83 8.19 4.12
N SER A 56 -4.73 7.97 3.44
CA SER A 56 -4.72 7.64 2.02
C SER A 56 -4.27 6.20 1.85
N PHE A 57 -4.99 5.48 1.00
CA PHE A 57 -4.66 4.09 0.69
C PHE A 57 -4.20 4.01 -0.76
N HIS A 58 -3.28 3.10 -1.03
CA HIS A 58 -2.96 2.70 -2.38
C HIS A 58 -3.31 1.24 -2.56
N LYS A 59 -3.96 0.93 -3.67
CA LYS A 59 -4.29 -0.43 -4.06
C LYS A 59 -3.29 -0.88 -5.11
N TYR A 60 -2.59 -1.95 -4.82
CA TYR A 60 -1.56 -2.51 -5.69
C TYR A 60 -2.07 -3.79 -6.31
N TYR A 61 -2.04 -3.85 -7.62
CA TYR A 61 -2.40 -5.05 -8.38
C TYR A 61 -1.12 -5.75 -8.78
N LEU A 62 -0.89 -6.92 -8.21
CA LEU A 62 0.32 -7.71 -8.43
C LEU A 62 -0.01 -8.98 -9.19
N PHE A 63 0.93 -9.45 -9.98
CA PHE A 63 0.79 -10.71 -10.70
C PHE A 63 2.05 -11.56 -10.59
N LYS A 64 1.86 -12.86 -10.69
CA LYS A 64 2.94 -13.84 -10.66
C LYS A 64 2.62 -14.94 -11.64
N ASN A 65 3.58 -15.30 -12.46
CA ASN A 65 3.46 -16.40 -13.40
C ASN A 65 3.62 -17.75 -12.69
#